data_5031bf8990e35950af6534a4d3465af2
#
_entry.id   5031bf8990e35950af6534a4d3465af2
#
_cell.length_a   1.000
_cell.length_b   1.000
_cell.length_c   1.000
_cell.angle_alpha   90.00
_cell.angle_beta   90.00
_cell.angle_gamma   90.00
#
_symmetry.space_group_name_H-M   'P 1'
#
loop_
_entity.id
_entity.type
_entity.pdbx_description
1 polymer ?
#
loop_
_entity_poly.entity_id
_entity_poly.type
_entity_poly.pdbx_seq_one_letter_code
_entity_poly.pdbx_strand_id
1 'polypeptide(L)'
;MKKILSMFLTTIMIFTLSACGGDVVAIEDYEWKMRTVASHDIEAAQAPDELIVAVGKADALYPEAEIVDLTLNAKDGAITITDRTNNKTYSGTYEVQQKTPKGTDYEIIINGVSGYATVSPTEYYDGSEIPTLPININGYSLYFIPEKA
;
A
#
# COMPACT_ATOMS: atom_id res chain seq x y z
N MET A 1 66.77 28.39 6.71
CA MET A 1 65.41 28.41 7.30
C MET A 1 64.50 27.54 6.44
N LYS A 2 64.28 26.29 6.84
CA LYS A 2 63.42 25.34 6.08
C LYS A 2 62.07 25.29 6.76
N LYS A 3 61.03 25.78 6.06
CA LYS A 3 59.67 25.68 6.49
C LYS A 3 59.13 24.27 6.18
N ILE A 4 58.89 23.48 7.20
CA ILE A 4 58.23 22.16 7.07
C ILE A 4 56.74 22.42 7.01
N LEU A 5 56.16 22.19 5.82
CA LEU A 5 54.73 22.24 5.59
C LEU A 5 54.16 20.88 6.01
N SER A 6 53.57 20.84 7.19
CA SER A 6 52.89 19.66 7.70
C SER A 6 51.53 19.50 6.96
N MET A 7 51.48 18.52 6.08
CA MET A 7 50.26 18.15 5.34
C MET A 7 49.44 17.20 6.20
N PHE A 8 48.44 17.76 6.89
CA PHE A 8 47.42 16.96 7.60
C PHE A 8 46.52 16.28 6.57
N LEU A 9 46.80 15.00 6.34
CA LEU A 9 45.94 14.13 5.55
C LEU A 9 44.74 13.71 6.45
N THR A 10 43.65 14.44 6.36
CA THR A 10 42.43 14.09 7.04
C THR A 10 41.77 12.96 6.24
N THR A 11 41.99 11.73 6.71
CA THR A 11 41.29 10.56 6.17
C THR A 11 39.85 10.62 6.65
N ILE A 12 38.94 11.06 5.80
CA ILE A 12 37.51 10.96 6.04
C ILE A 12 37.15 9.47 5.84
N MET A 13 37.02 8.73 6.95
CA MET A 13 36.36 7.43 6.94
C MET A 13 34.88 7.65 6.67
N ILE A 14 34.49 7.46 5.40
CA ILE A 14 33.08 7.32 5.04
C ILE A 14 32.66 5.94 5.55
N PHE A 15 32.04 5.91 6.74
CA PHE A 15 31.28 4.75 7.17
C PHE A 15 30.06 4.65 6.26
N THR A 16 30.17 3.87 5.20
CA THR A 16 28.98 3.34 4.53
C THR A 16 28.30 2.40 5.51
N LEU A 17 27.36 2.94 6.25
CA LEU A 17 26.35 2.14 6.91
C LEU A 17 25.59 1.41 5.80
N SER A 18 26.08 0.20 5.45
CA SER A 18 25.23 -0.78 4.76
C SER A 18 24.11 -1.09 5.73
N ALA A 19 23.06 -0.30 5.68
CA ALA A 19 21.78 -0.67 6.25
C ALA A 19 21.38 -1.94 5.51
N CYS A 20 21.50 -3.08 6.20
CA CYS A 20 20.92 -4.34 5.81
C CYS A 20 19.40 -4.21 6.07
N GLY A 21 18.74 -3.33 5.30
CA GLY A 21 17.32 -3.20 5.19
C GLY A 21 17.01 -3.66 3.77
N GLY A 22 16.27 -4.76 3.61
CA GLY A 22 15.69 -5.09 2.33
C GLY A 22 14.94 -3.86 1.81
N ASP A 23 14.90 -3.68 0.50
CA ASP A 23 14.18 -2.57 -0.11
C ASP A 23 12.74 -2.58 0.39
N VAL A 24 12.34 -1.48 1.05
CA VAL A 24 10.97 -1.35 1.56
C VAL A 24 10.07 -1.20 0.35
N VAL A 25 9.22 -2.18 0.14
CA VAL A 25 8.25 -2.21 -0.97
C VAL A 25 7.33 -0.99 -0.88
N ALA A 26 7.17 -0.31 -2.01
CA ALA A 26 6.26 0.82 -2.14
C ALA A 26 4.95 0.41 -2.84
N ILE A 27 3.92 1.24 -2.65
CA ILE A 27 2.62 1.02 -3.30
C ILE A 27 2.73 1.04 -4.84
N GLU A 28 3.73 1.71 -5.39
CA GLU A 28 4.00 1.85 -6.83
C GLU A 28 4.70 0.63 -7.47
N ASP A 29 5.23 -0.28 -6.64
CA ASP A 29 6.09 -1.36 -7.14
C ASP A 29 5.30 -2.48 -7.82
N TYR A 30 3.99 -2.52 -7.63
CA TYR A 30 3.14 -3.59 -8.15
C TYR A 30 1.82 -3.06 -8.72
N GLU A 31 1.26 -3.82 -9.64
CA GLU A 31 -0.18 -3.87 -9.85
C GLU A 31 -0.77 -4.79 -8.77
N TRP A 32 -1.75 -4.29 -8.04
CA TRP A 32 -2.33 -4.96 -6.89
C TRP A 32 -3.68 -5.56 -7.25
N LYS A 33 -3.94 -6.77 -6.81
CA LYS A 33 -5.23 -7.44 -6.97
C LYS A 33 -5.89 -7.68 -5.63
N MET A 34 -7.15 -7.29 -5.50
CA MET A 34 -7.93 -7.53 -4.29
C MET A 34 -8.14 -9.04 -4.09
N ARG A 35 -7.93 -9.50 -2.85
CA ARG A 35 -8.13 -10.90 -2.45
C ARG A 35 -9.35 -11.07 -1.60
N THR A 36 -9.59 -10.14 -0.70
CA THR A 36 -10.72 -10.17 0.20
C THR A 36 -11.05 -8.77 0.71
N VAL A 37 -12.26 -8.61 1.17
CA VAL A 37 -12.74 -7.43 1.86
C VAL A 37 -13.51 -7.86 3.11
N ALA A 38 -13.46 -7.04 4.14
CA ALA A 38 -14.27 -7.23 5.34
C ALA A 38 -14.76 -5.88 5.87
N SER A 39 -16.01 -5.80 6.25
CA SER A 39 -16.53 -4.65 6.99
C SER A 39 -16.11 -4.74 8.45
N HIS A 40 -15.78 -3.62 9.05
CA HIS A 40 -15.51 -3.51 10.49
C HIS A 40 -16.31 -2.38 11.16
N ASP A 41 -16.95 -1.53 10.35
CA ASP A 41 -17.87 -0.50 10.82
C ASP A 41 -19.06 -0.42 9.87
N ILE A 42 -20.13 -1.13 10.23
CA ILE A 42 -21.35 -1.25 9.40
C ILE A 42 -22.06 0.10 9.24
N GLU A 43 -21.97 1.00 10.22
CA GLU A 43 -22.59 2.32 10.13
C GLU A 43 -21.86 3.22 9.11
N ALA A 44 -20.53 3.22 9.15
CA ALA A 44 -19.71 3.93 8.19
C ALA A 44 -19.81 3.34 6.77
N ALA A 45 -19.91 2.01 6.68
CA ALA A 45 -20.02 1.27 5.41
C ALA A 45 -21.33 1.55 4.63
N GLN A 46 -22.31 2.21 5.22
CA GLN A 46 -23.58 2.58 4.58
C GLN A 46 -23.48 3.88 3.76
N ALA A 47 -22.35 4.54 3.72
CA ALA A 47 -22.17 5.74 2.89
C ALA A 47 -22.36 5.41 1.40
N PRO A 48 -23.07 6.26 0.63
CA PRO A 48 -23.54 5.93 -0.72
C PRO A 48 -22.47 6.13 -1.83
N ASP A 49 -21.20 5.85 -1.54
CA ASP A 49 -20.16 5.90 -2.56
C ASP A 49 -20.20 4.63 -3.44
N GLU A 50 -20.03 4.80 -4.77
CA GLU A 50 -20.12 3.68 -5.71
C GLU A 50 -19.06 2.60 -5.47
N LEU A 51 -17.83 3.00 -5.08
CA LEU A 51 -16.79 2.04 -4.72
C LEU A 51 -17.21 1.23 -3.51
N ILE A 52 -17.75 1.90 -2.48
CA ILE A 52 -18.19 1.25 -1.24
C ILE A 52 -19.37 0.31 -1.50
N VAL A 53 -20.28 0.65 -2.38
CA VAL A 53 -21.36 -0.24 -2.81
C VAL A 53 -20.80 -1.49 -3.49
N ALA A 54 -19.83 -1.33 -4.39
CA ALA A 54 -19.20 -2.46 -5.06
C ALA A 54 -18.42 -3.35 -4.08
N VAL A 55 -17.67 -2.73 -3.16
CA VAL A 55 -16.90 -3.44 -2.12
C VAL A 55 -17.82 -4.17 -1.13
N GLY A 56 -18.92 -3.53 -0.72
CA GLY A 56 -19.88 -4.12 0.22
C GLY A 56 -20.49 -5.43 -0.28
N LYS A 57 -20.63 -5.59 -1.58
CA LYS A 57 -21.09 -6.85 -2.17
C LYS A 57 -20.09 -7.99 -2.05
N ALA A 58 -18.81 -7.67 -1.96
CA ALA A 58 -17.73 -8.65 -1.84
C ALA A 58 -17.34 -8.95 -0.39
N ASP A 59 -18.06 -8.40 0.61
CA ASP A 59 -17.74 -8.59 2.02
C ASP A 59 -17.74 -10.07 2.41
N ALA A 60 -16.58 -10.59 2.77
CA ALA A 60 -16.37 -11.99 3.12
C ALA A 60 -17.13 -12.46 4.38
N LEU A 61 -17.68 -11.52 5.16
CA LEU A 61 -18.51 -11.83 6.34
C LEU A 61 -19.95 -12.20 5.97
N TYR A 62 -20.35 -11.93 4.71
CA TYR A 62 -21.69 -12.28 4.25
C TYR A 62 -21.69 -13.57 3.42
N PRO A 63 -22.64 -14.50 3.69
CA PRO A 63 -22.70 -15.78 2.99
C PRO A 63 -23.01 -15.67 1.48
N GLU A 64 -23.53 -14.53 1.03
CA GLU A 64 -23.87 -14.23 -0.36
C GLU A 64 -22.86 -13.29 -1.03
N ALA A 65 -21.61 -13.26 -0.52
CA ALA A 65 -20.58 -12.37 -1.07
C ALA A 65 -20.39 -12.61 -2.58
N GLU A 66 -20.46 -11.53 -3.35
CA GLU A 66 -20.18 -11.52 -4.78
C GLU A 66 -18.68 -11.48 -5.02
N ILE A 67 -18.22 -12.10 -6.10
CA ILE A 67 -16.83 -11.96 -6.55
C ILE A 67 -16.72 -10.62 -7.29
N VAL A 68 -15.94 -9.70 -6.71
CA VAL A 68 -15.61 -8.42 -7.33
C VAL A 68 -14.13 -8.42 -7.70
N ASP A 69 -13.84 -8.24 -8.98
CA ASP A 69 -12.45 -8.22 -9.49
C ASP A 69 -11.93 -6.78 -9.50
N LEU A 70 -11.31 -6.38 -8.39
CA LEU A 70 -10.67 -5.08 -8.25
C LEU A 70 -9.15 -5.19 -8.40
N THR A 71 -8.59 -4.32 -9.23
CA THR A 71 -7.15 -4.09 -9.31
C THR A 71 -6.82 -2.65 -8.94
N LEU A 72 -5.62 -2.45 -8.40
CA LEU A 72 -5.15 -1.13 -8.01
C LEU A 72 -3.78 -0.87 -8.61
N ASN A 73 -3.62 0.32 -9.18
CA ASN A 73 -2.36 0.89 -9.63
C ASN A 73 -2.11 2.21 -8.93
N ALA A 74 -0.86 2.45 -8.53
CA ALA A 74 -0.43 3.69 -7.94
C ALA A 74 0.81 4.20 -8.67
N LYS A 75 0.85 5.50 -8.98
CA LYS A 75 1.98 6.14 -9.65
C LYS A 75 1.97 7.64 -9.42
N ASP A 76 3.14 8.18 -9.08
CA ASP A 76 3.38 9.64 -8.98
C ASP A 76 2.33 10.36 -8.10
N GLY A 77 1.92 9.77 -6.96
CA GLY A 77 0.92 10.31 -6.05
C GLY A 77 -0.54 10.08 -6.49
N ALA A 78 -0.77 9.48 -7.63
CA ALA A 78 -2.11 9.11 -8.10
C ALA A 78 -2.38 7.62 -7.85
N ILE A 79 -3.62 7.31 -7.45
CA ILE A 79 -4.10 5.95 -7.24
C ILE A 79 -5.33 5.71 -8.11
N THR A 80 -5.40 4.52 -8.69
CA THR A 80 -6.53 4.10 -9.54
C THR A 80 -6.96 2.71 -9.16
N ILE A 81 -8.23 2.53 -8.83
CA ILE A 81 -8.85 1.21 -8.64
C ILE A 81 -9.73 0.94 -9.85
N THR A 82 -9.52 -0.19 -10.51
CA THR A 82 -10.33 -0.66 -11.62
C THR A 82 -11.20 -1.83 -11.16
N ASP A 83 -12.50 -1.67 -11.25
CA ASP A 83 -13.49 -2.72 -11.08
C ASP A 83 -13.73 -3.39 -12.44
N ARG A 84 -13.07 -4.52 -12.64
CA ARG A 84 -13.18 -5.29 -13.89
C ARG A 84 -14.55 -5.98 -14.03
N THR A 85 -15.23 -6.21 -12.91
CA THR A 85 -16.56 -6.85 -12.91
C THR A 85 -17.62 -5.90 -13.48
N ASN A 86 -17.58 -4.63 -13.08
CA ASN A 86 -18.58 -3.62 -13.47
C ASN A 86 -18.06 -2.64 -14.53
N ASN A 87 -16.80 -2.82 -14.99
CA ASN A 87 -16.12 -1.93 -15.94
C ASN A 87 -16.11 -0.47 -15.48
N LYS A 88 -15.76 -0.26 -14.21
CA LYS A 88 -15.67 1.07 -13.58
C LYS A 88 -14.25 1.35 -13.12
N THR A 89 -13.93 2.64 -12.99
CA THR A 89 -12.66 3.13 -12.50
C THR A 89 -12.90 4.19 -11.43
N TYR A 90 -12.19 4.04 -10.32
CA TYR A 90 -12.20 4.96 -9.19
C TYR A 90 -10.81 5.57 -9.07
N SER A 91 -10.73 6.89 -9.02
CA SER A 91 -9.48 7.63 -9.01
C SER A 91 -9.28 8.37 -7.70
N GLY A 92 -8.04 8.57 -7.33
CA GLY A 92 -7.68 9.28 -6.12
C GLY A 92 -6.21 9.63 -6.04
N THR A 93 -5.77 9.94 -4.84
CA THR A 93 -4.39 10.30 -4.51
C THR A 93 -3.90 9.51 -3.32
N TYR A 94 -2.59 9.42 -3.16
CA TYR A 94 -1.94 8.90 -1.97
C TYR A 94 -0.74 9.75 -1.59
N GLU A 95 -0.46 9.81 -0.29
CA GLU A 95 0.70 10.48 0.27
C GLU A 95 1.35 9.58 1.33
N VAL A 96 2.68 9.54 1.33
CA VAL A 96 3.43 8.80 2.35
C VAL A 96 3.30 9.52 3.69
N GLN A 97 2.79 8.83 4.70
CA GLN A 97 2.72 9.32 6.07
C GLN A 97 3.94 8.90 6.88
N GLN A 98 4.33 7.63 6.77
CA GLN A 98 5.46 7.09 7.51
C GLN A 98 6.14 5.96 6.76
N LYS A 99 7.48 5.93 6.83
CA LYS A 99 8.30 4.79 6.38
C LYS A 99 8.98 4.16 7.58
N THR A 100 8.86 2.84 7.69
CA THR A 100 9.51 2.04 8.72
C THR A 100 10.27 0.88 8.06
N PRO A 101 11.18 0.20 8.78
CA PRO A 101 11.79 -1.03 8.26
C PRO A 101 10.79 -2.16 7.98
N LYS A 102 9.56 -2.04 8.49
CA LYS A 102 8.50 -3.06 8.34
C LYS A 102 7.48 -2.73 7.26
N GLY A 103 7.50 -1.52 6.72
CA GLY A 103 6.54 -1.11 5.70
C GLY A 103 6.38 0.40 5.58
N THR A 104 5.52 0.81 4.68
CA THR A 104 5.20 2.21 4.42
C THR A 104 3.70 2.44 4.61
N ASP A 105 3.38 3.44 5.41
CA ASP A 105 2.00 3.90 5.66
C ASP A 105 1.67 5.08 4.75
N TYR A 106 0.47 5.08 4.23
CA TYR A 106 -0.06 6.10 3.31
C TYR A 106 -1.40 6.61 3.80
N GLU A 107 -1.62 7.90 3.64
CA GLU A 107 -2.94 8.48 3.56
C GLU A 107 -3.41 8.36 2.11
N ILE A 108 -4.67 7.97 1.91
CA ILE A 108 -5.27 7.83 0.58
C ILE A 108 -6.59 8.59 0.53
N ILE A 109 -6.92 9.08 -0.65
CA ILE A 109 -8.24 9.63 -0.96
C ILE A 109 -8.70 8.98 -2.26
N ILE A 110 -9.81 8.26 -2.23
CA ILE A 110 -10.37 7.62 -3.42
C ILE A 110 -11.81 8.09 -3.59
N ASN A 111 -12.15 8.64 -4.74
CA ASN A 111 -13.47 9.25 -4.99
C ASN A 111 -13.88 10.30 -3.93
N GLY A 112 -12.91 11.02 -3.37
CA GLY A 112 -13.17 11.99 -2.30
C GLY A 112 -13.36 11.40 -0.90
N VAL A 113 -13.24 10.08 -0.74
CA VAL A 113 -13.30 9.40 0.55
C VAL A 113 -11.89 9.15 1.06
N SER A 114 -11.60 9.63 2.28
CA SER A 114 -10.30 9.46 2.93
C SER A 114 -10.18 8.06 3.55
N GLY A 115 -8.97 7.53 3.53
CA GLY A 115 -8.63 6.26 4.11
C GLY A 115 -7.13 6.15 4.39
N TYR A 116 -6.71 4.96 4.80
CA TYR A 116 -5.31 4.65 5.08
C TYR A 116 -4.92 3.34 4.39
N ALA A 117 -3.68 3.27 3.94
CA ALA A 117 -3.11 2.07 3.36
C ALA A 117 -1.74 1.80 3.98
N THR A 118 -1.37 0.52 4.07
CA THR A 118 -0.04 0.11 4.52
C THR A 118 0.52 -0.91 3.55
N VAL A 119 1.71 -0.69 3.02
CA VAL A 119 2.44 -1.73 2.29
C VAL A 119 3.42 -2.37 3.24
N SER A 120 3.30 -3.68 3.44
CA SER A 120 4.20 -4.45 4.31
C SER A 120 4.35 -5.89 3.83
N PRO A 121 5.50 -6.55 4.08
CA PRO A 121 5.63 -7.98 3.87
C PRO A 121 4.74 -8.73 4.87
N THR A 122 4.08 -9.78 4.40
CA THR A 122 3.33 -10.71 5.23
C THR A 122 3.92 -12.10 5.08
N GLU A 123 4.33 -12.70 6.19
CA GLU A 123 4.83 -14.06 6.24
C GLU A 123 3.66 -15.06 6.20
N TYR A 124 3.77 -16.05 5.33
CA TYR A 124 2.81 -17.14 5.19
C TYR A 124 3.27 -18.38 5.97
N TYR A 125 2.38 -19.35 6.14
CA TYR A 125 2.65 -20.60 6.87
C TYR A 125 3.79 -21.43 6.31
N ASP A 126 4.12 -21.26 5.03
CA ASP A 126 5.24 -21.94 4.36
C ASP A 126 6.57 -21.19 4.48
N GLY A 127 6.58 -20.07 5.21
CA GLY A 127 7.76 -19.20 5.40
C GLY A 127 8.04 -18.28 4.23
N SER A 128 7.17 -18.23 3.20
CA SER A 128 7.28 -17.23 2.14
C SER A 128 6.78 -15.87 2.62
N GLU A 129 7.43 -14.80 2.16
CA GLU A 129 6.96 -13.43 2.36
C GLU A 129 6.37 -12.88 1.07
N ILE A 130 5.18 -12.31 1.17
CA ILE A 130 4.51 -11.64 0.04
C ILE A 130 4.13 -10.23 0.49
N PRO A 131 4.42 -9.20 -0.31
CA PRO A 131 3.92 -7.87 -0.03
C PRO A 131 2.39 -7.87 0.02
N THR A 132 1.83 -7.19 1.02
CA THR A 132 0.40 -6.99 1.14
C THR A 132 0.09 -5.51 1.23
N LEU A 133 -1.07 -5.12 0.75
CA LEU A 133 -1.59 -3.77 0.77
C LEU A 133 -3.01 -3.79 1.36
N PRO A 134 -3.16 -3.80 2.67
CA PRO A 134 -4.44 -3.48 3.31
C PRO A 134 -4.78 -2.00 3.12
N ILE A 135 -6.01 -1.73 2.72
CA ILE A 135 -6.60 -0.40 2.61
C ILE A 135 -7.82 -0.35 3.53
N ASN A 136 -7.80 0.61 4.45
CA ASN A 136 -8.94 0.87 5.34
C ASN A 136 -9.63 2.15 4.87
N ILE A 137 -10.85 2.01 4.39
CA ILE A 137 -11.63 3.12 3.84
C ILE A 137 -13.11 2.91 4.16
N ASN A 138 -13.74 3.94 4.72
CA ASN A 138 -15.18 4.00 4.98
C ASN A 138 -15.77 2.74 5.63
N GLY A 139 -15.13 2.23 6.69
CA GLY A 139 -15.58 1.07 7.46
C GLY A 139 -15.24 -0.29 6.84
N TYR A 140 -14.54 -0.33 5.71
CA TYR A 140 -14.04 -1.54 5.08
C TYR A 140 -12.53 -1.67 5.14
N SER A 141 -12.05 -2.90 5.26
CA SER A 141 -10.67 -3.28 5.01
C SER A 141 -10.60 -4.09 3.72
N LEU A 142 -9.92 -3.54 2.71
CA LEU A 142 -9.67 -4.19 1.43
C LEU A 142 -8.23 -4.74 1.45
N TYR A 143 -8.06 -6.02 1.18
CA TYR A 143 -6.75 -6.66 1.17
C TYR A 143 -6.31 -6.98 -0.25
N PHE A 144 -5.21 -6.35 -0.66
CA PHE A 144 -4.60 -6.55 -1.95
C PHE A 144 -3.28 -7.30 -1.82
N ILE A 145 -2.93 -8.07 -2.85
CA ILE A 145 -1.62 -8.67 -3.06
C ILE A 145 -1.15 -8.33 -4.47
N PRO A 146 0.16 -8.45 -4.78
CA PRO A 146 0.64 -8.28 -6.15
C PRO A 146 -0.12 -9.18 -7.13
N GLU A 147 -0.61 -8.60 -8.23
CA GLU A 147 -1.10 -9.40 -9.35
C GLU A 147 0.12 -10.07 -9.98
N LYS A 148 0.13 -11.39 -10.07
CA LYS A 148 1.23 -12.11 -10.72
C LYS A 148 1.21 -11.76 -12.21
N ALA A 149 2.34 -11.23 -12.70
CA ALA A 149 2.59 -11.10 -14.12
C ALA A 149 2.63 -12.48 -14.82
#